data_ee32dae906fedb7df21be888128b68b3
#
_entry.id   ee32dae906fedb7df21be888128b68b3
#
_cell.length_a   1.000
_cell.length_b   1.000
_cell.length_c   1.000
_cell.angle_alpha   90.00
_cell.angle_beta   90.00
_cell.angle_gamma   90.00
#
_symmetry.space_group_name_H-M   'P 1'
#
loop_
_entity.id
_entity.type
_entity.pdbx_description
1 polymer ?
#
loop_
_entity_poly.entity_id
_entity_poly.type
_entity_poly.pdbx_seq_one_letter_code
_entity_poly.pdbx_strand_id
1 'polypeptide(L)'
;MSTPILSAWFEELSEGDSFRTRGRTIAEADLVSFSALTGDWHPQHADAEWAGEGPFGERIAHGMLLLSYSLGLAPIDPERILALRGLDSVRFKRPVRIGETISVRGAVTSLRPVDPAAGLVALDWKVLGAEGRVAVRAELQALWRRQPSQAAEGEGEAAVDELSPIQDGRVLA
;
A
#
# COMPACT_ATOMS: atom_id res chain seq x y z
N MET A 1 -22.07 14.74 -4.39
CA MET A 1 -21.26 13.51 -4.50
C MET A 1 -20.12 13.69 -3.51
N SER A 2 -19.89 12.75 -2.58
CA SER A 2 -18.74 12.86 -1.66
C SER A 2 -17.45 12.65 -2.43
N THR A 3 -16.43 13.45 -2.11
CA THR A 3 -15.06 13.29 -2.67
C THR A 3 -14.54 11.89 -2.35
N PRO A 4 -13.94 11.16 -3.30
CA PRO A 4 -13.31 9.89 -2.98
C PRO A 4 -12.22 10.10 -1.92
N ILE A 5 -12.15 9.22 -0.94
CA ILE A 5 -11.26 9.35 0.21
C ILE A 5 -9.79 9.59 -0.18
N LEU A 6 -9.28 8.92 -1.23
CA LEU A 6 -7.88 9.08 -1.68
C LEU A 6 -7.63 10.35 -2.50
N SER A 7 -8.66 11.19 -2.71
CA SER A 7 -8.61 12.51 -3.36
C SER A 7 -9.09 13.64 -2.43
N ALA A 8 -9.39 13.32 -1.18
CA ALA A 8 -9.80 14.29 -0.17
C ALA A 8 -8.59 15.03 0.41
N TRP A 9 -8.80 16.23 0.93
CA TRP A 9 -7.82 16.92 1.76
C TRP A 9 -7.71 16.24 3.14
N PHE A 10 -6.59 16.44 3.82
CA PHE A 10 -6.39 15.88 5.17
C PHE A 10 -7.52 16.25 6.13
N GLU A 11 -8.00 17.49 6.07
CA GLU A 11 -9.06 18.04 6.92
C GLU A 11 -10.46 17.46 6.61
N GLU A 12 -10.64 16.85 5.44
CA GLU A 12 -11.90 16.24 5.01
C GLU A 12 -12.00 14.76 5.43
N LEU A 13 -10.89 14.19 5.93
CA LEU A 13 -10.82 12.80 6.34
C LEU A 13 -11.31 12.62 7.79
N SER A 14 -11.91 11.48 8.05
CA SER A 14 -12.31 11.04 9.37
C SER A 14 -11.89 9.59 9.63
N GLU A 15 -11.64 9.26 10.90
CA GLU A 15 -11.45 7.86 11.28
C GLU A 15 -12.68 7.02 10.91
N GLY A 16 -12.45 5.85 10.32
CA GLY A 16 -13.51 5.00 9.79
C GLY A 16 -13.83 5.20 8.32
N ASP A 17 -13.41 6.32 7.70
CA ASP A 17 -13.52 6.50 6.26
C ASP A 17 -12.84 5.35 5.53
N SER A 18 -13.48 4.82 4.50
CA SER A 18 -12.98 3.63 3.85
C SER A 18 -13.25 3.62 2.35
N PHE A 19 -12.43 2.86 1.63
CA PHE A 19 -12.59 2.65 0.19
C PHE A 19 -12.40 1.18 -0.16
N ARG A 20 -12.83 0.83 -1.36
CA ARG A 20 -12.56 -0.44 -2.02
C ARG A 20 -12.22 -0.20 -3.48
N THR A 21 -11.21 -0.92 -3.98
CA THR A 21 -10.79 -0.84 -5.37
C THR A 21 -11.57 -1.81 -6.26
N ARG A 22 -11.41 -1.65 -7.57
CA ARG A 22 -11.71 -2.69 -8.55
C ARG A 22 -10.78 -3.89 -8.35
N GLY A 23 -11.12 -5.03 -8.93
CA GLY A 23 -10.30 -6.22 -8.91
C GLY A 23 -9.21 -6.21 -9.98
N ARG A 24 -8.12 -6.94 -9.71
CA ARG A 24 -7.09 -7.34 -10.67
C ARG A 24 -6.83 -8.83 -10.55
N THR A 25 -6.91 -9.56 -11.66
CA THR A 25 -6.58 -10.98 -11.71
C THR A 25 -5.07 -11.15 -11.80
N ILE A 26 -4.53 -12.04 -10.98
CA ILE A 26 -3.11 -12.43 -10.98
C ILE A 26 -2.88 -13.41 -12.13
N ALA A 27 -1.98 -13.06 -13.03
CA ALA A 27 -1.62 -13.86 -14.19
C ALA A 27 -0.25 -14.54 -14.02
N GLU A 28 0.02 -15.56 -14.82
CA GLU A 28 1.36 -16.20 -14.93
C GLU A 28 2.46 -15.14 -15.17
N ALA A 29 2.21 -14.21 -16.09
CA ALA A 29 3.15 -13.17 -16.45
C ALA A 29 3.51 -12.26 -15.26
N ASP A 30 2.61 -12.09 -14.29
CA ASP A 30 2.87 -11.28 -13.11
C ASP A 30 3.96 -11.91 -12.23
N LEU A 31 3.89 -13.23 -12.02
CA LEU A 31 4.87 -13.97 -11.24
C LEU A 31 6.24 -13.94 -11.93
N VAL A 32 6.28 -14.24 -13.23
CA VAL A 32 7.52 -14.24 -14.02
C VAL A 32 8.17 -12.86 -14.02
N SER A 33 7.39 -11.81 -14.25
CA SER A 33 7.90 -10.43 -14.28
C SER A 33 8.43 -10.00 -12.91
N PHE A 34 7.73 -10.36 -11.84
CA PHE A 34 8.15 -10.02 -10.49
C PHE A 34 9.41 -10.78 -10.07
N SER A 35 9.51 -12.09 -10.40
CA SER A 35 10.72 -12.87 -10.19
C SER A 35 11.92 -12.28 -10.96
N ALA A 36 11.73 -11.90 -12.22
CA ALA A 36 12.77 -11.27 -13.02
C ALA A 36 13.23 -9.92 -12.47
N LEU A 37 12.30 -9.12 -11.92
CA LEU A 37 12.58 -7.82 -11.34
C LEU A 37 13.35 -7.93 -10.01
N THR A 38 12.96 -8.89 -9.17
CA THR A 38 13.43 -8.99 -7.78
C THR A 38 14.55 -10.01 -7.58
N GLY A 39 14.72 -10.96 -8.51
CA GLY A 39 15.58 -12.12 -8.34
C GLY A 39 14.98 -13.24 -7.47
N ASP A 40 13.73 -13.10 -7.02
CA ASP A 40 13.04 -14.12 -6.22
C ASP A 40 12.43 -15.21 -7.11
N TRP A 41 13.28 -16.20 -7.43
CA TRP A 41 12.92 -17.40 -8.18
C TRP A 41 12.69 -18.60 -7.24
N HIS A 42 12.19 -18.36 -6.04
CA HIS A 42 11.88 -19.48 -5.15
C HIS A 42 10.92 -20.47 -5.84
N PRO A 43 11.16 -21.81 -5.78
CA PRO A 43 10.38 -22.81 -6.50
C PRO A 43 8.88 -22.73 -6.27
N GLN A 44 8.46 -22.27 -5.08
CA GLN A 44 7.04 -22.03 -4.75
C GLN A 44 6.33 -21.09 -5.73
N HIS A 45 7.08 -20.22 -6.42
CA HIS A 45 6.57 -19.25 -7.37
C HIS A 45 6.87 -19.64 -8.83
N ALA A 46 7.97 -20.40 -9.05
CA ALA A 46 8.54 -20.62 -10.36
C ALA A 46 8.42 -22.06 -10.88
N ASP A 47 8.40 -23.08 -10.00
CA ASP A 47 8.39 -24.49 -10.34
C ASP A 47 7.05 -25.14 -10.00
N ALA A 48 6.34 -25.60 -11.04
CA ALA A 48 5.01 -26.17 -10.85
C ALA A 48 5.04 -27.57 -10.23
N GLU A 49 6.07 -28.38 -10.53
CA GLU A 49 6.19 -29.73 -9.98
C GLU A 49 6.52 -29.64 -8.49
N TRP A 50 7.54 -28.87 -8.15
CA TRP A 50 7.92 -28.63 -6.75
C TRP A 50 6.76 -28.04 -5.92
N ALA A 51 6.08 -27.02 -6.44
CA ALA A 51 4.99 -26.38 -5.75
C ALA A 51 3.76 -27.30 -5.62
N GLY A 52 3.57 -28.22 -6.56
CA GLY A 52 2.50 -29.24 -6.52
C GLY A 52 2.65 -30.20 -5.35
N GLU A 53 3.87 -30.53 -4.96
CA GLU A 53 4.18 -31.37 -3.79
C GLU A 53 4.22 -30.57 -2.48
N GLY A 54 4.19 -29.25 -2.55
CA GLY A 54 4.28 -28.34 -1.43
C GLY A 54 2.95 -28.12 -0.69
N PRO A 55 2.98 -27.35 0.39
CA PRO A 55 1.82 -27.17 1.28
C PRO A 55 0.64 -26.42 0.63
N PHE A 56 0.84 -25.78 -0.50
CA PHE A 56 -0.19 -25.02 -1.23
C PHE A 56 -0.76 -25.79 -2.42
N GLY A 57 -0.11 -26.91 -2.84
CA GLY A 57 -0.55 -27.78 -3.93
C GLY A 57 -0.35 -27.19 -5.34
N GLU A 58 0.12 -25.96 -5.46
CA GLU A 58 0.37 -25.27 -6.72
C GLU A 58 1.20 -24.00 -6.48
N ARG A 59 1.69 -23.37 -7.55
CA ARG A 59 2.39 -22.09 -7.45
C ARG A 59 1.47 -20.98 -6.94
N ILE A 60 2.01 -20.10 -6.11
CA ILE A 60 1.30 -18.96 -5.54
C ILE A 60 2.05 -17.66 -5.87
N ALA A 61 1.33 -16.55 -5.83
CA ALA A 61 1.92 -15.21 -5.99
C ALA A 61 2.86 -14.87 -4.82
N HIS A 62 3.94 -14.15 -5.11
CA HIS A 62 4.81 -13.58 -4.10
C HIS A 62 4.02 -12.65 -3.18
N GLY A 63 4.26 -12.72 -1.89
CA GLY A 63 3.60 -11.83 -0.94
C GLY A 63 3.86 -10.36 -1.24
N MET A 64 5.10 -10.02 -1.59
CA MET A 64 5.50 -8.64 -1.94
C MET A 64 4.90 -8.18 -3.27
N LEU A 65 4.66 -9.06 -4.24
CA LEU A 65 3.91 -8.75 -5.46
C LEU A 65 2.50 -8.26 -5.13
N LEU A 66 1.80 -9.00 -4.24
CA LEU A 66 0.45 -8.62 -3.81
C LEU A 66 0.43 -7.25 -3.13
N LEU A 67 1.42 -6.99 -2.28
CA LEU A 67 1.55 -5.71 -1.59
C LEU A 67 1.83 -4.57 -2.57
N SER A 68 2.76 -4.77 -3.52
CA SER A 68 3.09 -3.79 -4.56
C SER A 68 1.87 -3.49 -5.46
N TYR A 69 1.17 -4.53 -5.89
CA TYR A 69 -0.04 -4.37 -6.70
C TYR A 69 -1.18 -3.68 -5.95
N SER A 70 -1.25 -3.87 -4.63
CA SER A 70 -2.26 -3.21 -3.82
C SER A 70 -2.13 -1.69 -3.83
N LEU A 71 -0.92 -1.18 -3.84
CA LEU A 71 -0.66 0.27 -3.97
C LEU A 71 -1.05 0.77 -5.37
N GLY A 72 -0.70 0.02 -6.43
CA GLY A 72 -1.05 0.37 -7.80
C GLY A 72 -2.55 0.27 -8.12
N LEU A 73 -3.32 -0.51 -7.36
CA LEU A 73 -4.78 -0.60 -7.49
C LEU A 73 -5.51 0.56 -6.82
N ALA A 74 -4.91 1.17 -5.81
CA ALA A 74 -5.51 2.28 -5.11
C ALA A 74 -5.52 3.53 -6.01
N PRO A 75 -6.65 4.24 -6.16
CA PRO A 75 -6.74 5.45 -6.96
C PRO A 75 -6.13 6.64 -6.21
N ILE A 76 -4.81 6.58 -6.01
CA ILE A 76 -4.04 7.58 -5.29
C ILE A 76 -4.01 8.88 -6.10
N ASP A 77 -4.47 9.96 -5.49
CA ASP A 77 -4.35 11.30 -6.04
C ASP A 77 -2.98 11.89 -5.66
N PRO A 78 -2.07 12.15 -6.63
CA PRO A 78 -0.74 12.67 -6.36
C PRO A 78 -0.76 14.09 -5.77
N GLU A 79 -1.86 14.84 -5.96
CA GLU A 79 -2.02 16.17 -5.38
C GLU A 79 -2.44 16.12 -3.89
N ARG A 80 -2.81 14.96 -3.39
CA ARG A 80 -3.27 14.76 -2.00
C ARG A 80 -2.34 13.91 -1.20
N ILE A 81 -1.83 12.82 -1.78
CA ILE A 81 -0.95 11.87 -1.09
C ILE A 81 0.49 12.13 -1.50
N LEU A 82 1.26 12.72 -0.59
CA LEU A 82 2.61 13.21 -0.85
C LEU A 82 3.64 12.08 -0.87
N ALA A 83 3.52 11.12 0.07
CA ALA A 83 4.46 10.01 0.17
C ALA A 83 3.90 8.85 0.98
N LEU A 84 4.31 7.63 0.63
CA LEU A 84 4.22 6.46 1.50
C LEU A 84 5.28 6.62 2.60
N ARG A 85 4.85 6.63 3.86
CA ARG A 85 5.74 6.85 5.01
C ARG A 85 6.17 5.54 5.65
N GLY A 86 5.30 4.55 5.67
CA GLY A 86 5.60 3.27 6.30
C GLY A 86 4.57 2.19 5.98
N LEU A 87 4.99 0.96 6.21
CA LEU A 87 4.17 -0.24 6.21
C LEU A 87 4.51 -1.03 7.46
N ASP A 88 3.57 -1.07 8.40
CA ASP A 88 3.75 -1.75 9.67
C ASP A 88 2.87 -3.00 9.74
N SER A 89 3.25 -3.92 10.64
CA SER A 89 2.45 -5.11 10.96
C SER A 89 2.01 -5.91 9.73
N VAL A 90 2.84 -5.96 8.68
CA VAL A 90 2.55 -6.71 7.45
C VAL A 90 2.39 -8.20 7.78
N ARG A 91 1.28 -8.80 7.34
CA ARG A 91 0.98 -10.22 7.52
C ARG A 91 0.40 -10.81 6.24
N PHE A 92 1.05 -11.84 5.71
CA PHE A 92 0.56 -12.67 4.62
C PHE A 92 -0.27 -13.79 5.22
N LYS A 93 -1.59 -13.71 5.06
CA LYS A 93 -2.55 -14.57 5.77
C LYS A 93 -3.01 -15.76 4.93
N ARG A 94 -3.03 -15.61 3.62
CA ARG A 94 -3.51 -16.62 2.68
C ARG A 94 -2.72 -16.55 1.39
N PRO A 95 -2.42 -17.70 0.75
CA PRO A 95 -1.87 -17.71 -0.59
C PRO A 95 -2.89 -17.12 -1.57
N VAL A 96 -2.38 -16.51 -2.64
CA VAL A 96 -3.15 -16.11 -3.82
C VAL A 96 -2.58 -16.86 -5.01
N ARG A 97 -3.45 -17.53 -5.74
CA ARG A 97 -3.09 -18.38 -6.86
C ARG A 97 -3.16 -17.63 -8.18
N ILE A 98 -2.49 -18.16 -9.20
CA ILE A 98 -2.67 -17.71 -10.58
C ILE A 98 -4.14 -17.88 -10.97
N GLY A 99 -4.73 -16.85 -11.60
CA GLY A 99 -6.15 -16.80 -11.93
C GLY A 99 -7.06 -16.20 -10.84
N GLU A 100 -6.59 -16.06 -9.60
CA GLU A 100 -7.36 -15.38 -8.56
C GLU A 100 -7.37 -13.86 -8.76
N THR A 101 -8.49 -13.24 -8.44
CA THR A 101 -8.65 -11.78 -8.51
C THR A 101 -8.49 -11.17 -7.13
N ILE A 102 -7.59 -10.21 -7.00
CA ILE A 102 -7.39 -9.42 -5.80
C ILE A 102 -8.07 -8.06 -5.90
N SER A 103 -8.44 -7.49 -4.76
CA SER A 103 -8.88 -6.10 -4.62
C SER A 103 -8.35 -5.54 -3.30
N VAL A 104 -8.42 -4.22 -3.13
CA VAL A 104 -7.96 -3.57 -1.89
C VAL A 104 -9.13 -2.97 -1.14
N ARG A 105 -9.08 -3.07 0.17
CA ARG A 105 -9.89 -2.29 1.09
C ARG A 105 -8.96 -1.55 2.06
N GLY A 106 -9.09 -0.23 2.11
CA GLY A 106 -8.43 0.62 3.08
C GLY A 106 -9.46 1.30 3.99
N ALA A 107 -9.08 1.51 5.25
CA ALA A 107 -9.89 2.28 6.19
C ALA A 107 -8.98 3.15 7.05
N VAL A 108 -9.29 4.45 7.20
CA VAL A 108 -8.56 5.38 8.05
C VAL A 108 -8.67 4.94 9.50
N THR A 109 -7.55 4.81 10.17
CA THR A 109 -7.47 4.40 11.58
C THR A 109 -6.96 5.49 12.49
N SER A 110 -6.17 6.44 11.96
CA SER A 110 -5.77 7.63 12.70
C SER A 110 -5.35 8.76 11.78
N LEU A 111 -5.47 9.98 12.28
CA LEU A 111 -5.12 11.23 11.62
C LEU A 111 -4.28 12.06 12.59
N ARG A 112 -3.09 12.46 12.18
CA ARG A 112 -2.19 13.28 12.99
C ARG A 112 -1.57 14.39 12.16
N PRO A 113 -1.83 15.68 12.47
CA PRO A 113 -1.10 16.78 11.86
C PRO A 113 0.40 16.64 12.11
N VAL A 114 1.23 16.91 11.10
CA VAL A 114 2.70 16.89 11.20
C VAL A 114 3.22 18.32 11.17
N ASP A 115 2.79 19.11 10.20
CA ASP A 115 3.12 20.50 10.01
C ASP A 115 1.97 21.26 9.34
N PRO A 116 2.09 22.57 9.01
CA PRO A 116 1.04 23.32 8.33
C PRO A 116 0.65 22.76 6.95
N ALA A 117 1.55 22.06 6.24
CA ALA A 117 1.33 21.57 4.88
C ALA A 117 0.95 20.08 4.81
N ALA A 118 1.27 19.30 5.85
CA ALA A 118 1.10 17.86 5.84
C ALA A 118 0.53 17.29 7.14
N GLY A 119 -0.21 16.20 7.01
CA GLY A 119 -0.65 15.32 8.08
C GLY A 119 -0.26 13.87 7.79
N LEU A 120 -0.09 13.07 8.82
CA LEU A 120 0.11 11.64 8.74
C LEU A 120 -1.24 10.93 8.87
N VAL A 121 -1.54 10.09 7.90
CA VAL A 121 -2.75 9.25 7.87
C VAL A 121 -2.33 7.80 7.98
N ALA A 122 -2.87 7.08 8.98
CA ALA A 122 -2.74 5.64 9.06
C ALA A 122 -4.00 4.95 8.54
N LEU A 123 -3.81 3.85 7.80
CA LEU A 123 -4.90 3.06 7.22
C LEU A 123 -4.73 1.57 7.56
N ASP A 124 -5.82 0.92 7.99
CA ASP A 124 -5.90 -0.54 7.97
C ASP A 124 -6.05 -1.00 6.52
N TRP A 125 -4.97 -1.57 5.99
CA TRP A 125 -4.83 -1.93 4.58
C TRP A 125 -4.99 -3.42 4.39
N LYS A 126 -5.95 -3.82 3.56
CA LYS A 126 -6.23 -5.23 3.29
C LYS A 126 -6.23 -5.51 1.80
N VAL A 127 -5.45 -6.52 1.40
CA VAL A 127 -5.59 -7.15 0.09
C VAL A 127 -6.55 -8.32 0.26
N LEU A 128 -7.62 -8.30 -0.50
CA LEU A 128 -8.66 -9.32 -0.50
C LEU A 128 -8.44 -10.21 -1.73
N GLY A 129 -8.44 -11.51 -1.53
CA GLY A 129 -8.39 -12.52 -2.59
C GLY A 129 -9.76 -13.14 -2.85
N ALA A 130 -9.78 -14.43 -3.22
CA ALA A 130 -10.99 -15.18 -3.51
C ALA A 130 -12.02 -15.07 -2.38
N GLU A 131 -13.30 -14.97 -2.74
CA GLU A 131 -14.43 -14.86 -1.80
C GLU A 131 -14.33 -13.66 -0.83
N GLY A 132 -13.52 -12.64 -1.17
CA GLY A 132 -13.29 -11.48 -0.30
C GLY A 132 -12.48 -11.77 0.96
N ARG A 133 -11.80 -12.91 1.02
CA ARG A 133 -10.95 -13.28 2.16
C ARG A 133 -9.66 -12.48 2.17
N VAL A 134 -9.20 -12.08 3.35
CA VAL A 134 -7.97 -11.30 3.51
C VAL A 134 -6.76 -12.17 3.17
N ALA A 135 -6.03 -11.82 2.11
CA ALA A 135 -4.76 -12.43 1.71
C ALA A 135 -3.58 -11.70 2.38
N VAL A 136 -3.58 -10.37 2.38
CA VAL A 136 -2.56 -9.55 3.07
C VAL A 136 -3.26 -8.52 3.94
N ARG A 137 -2.68 -8.25 5.11
CA ARG A 137 -3.03 -7.12 5.97
C ARG A 137 -1.77 -6.36 6.36
N ALA A 138 -1.87 -5.04 6.37
CA ALA A 138 -0.84 -4.14 6.86
C ALA A 138 -1.48 -2.92 7.51
N GLU A 139 -0.73 -2.17 8.30
CA GLU A 139 -0.98 -0.77 8.59
C GLU A 139 -0.15 0.06 7.62
N LEU A 140 -0.81 0.89 6.81
CA LEU A 140 -0.14 1.77 5.86
C LEU A 140 -0.16 3.18 6.41
N GLN A 141 0.99 3.85 6.41
CA GLN A 141 1.13 5.24 6.79
C GLN A 141 1.52 6.08 5.59
N ALA A 142 0.78 7.16 5.34
CA ALA A 142 1.04 8.07 4.25
C ALA A 142 1.03 9.53 4.72
N LEU A 143 1.91 10.34 4.15
CA LEU A 143 1.86 11.79 4.28
C LEU A 143 0.77 12.32 3.35
N TRP A 144 -0.10 13.13 3.89
CA TRP A 144 -1.27 13.67 3.24
C TRP A 144 -1.23 15.18 3.22
N ARG A 145 -1.53 15.81 2.08
CA ARG A 145 -1.55 17.26 1.95
C ARG A 145 -2.68 17.86 2.75
N ARG A 146 -2.38 18.92 3.47
CA ARG A 146 -3.35 19.74 4.17
C ARG A 146 -3.84 20.88 3.28
N GLN A 147 -5.06 21.37 3.56
CA GLN A 147 -5.57 22.55 2.90
C GLN A 147 -4.66 23.75 3.21
N PRO A 148 -4.29 24.58 2.22
CA PRO A 148 -3.60 25.82 2.48
C PRO A 148 -4.40 26.68 3.47
N SER A 149 -3.75 27.12 4.56
CA SER A 149 -4.38 28.09 5.43
C SER A 149 -4.48 29.42 4.68
N GLN A 150 -5.60 30.13 4.79
CA GLN A 150 -5.78 31.44 4.13
C GLN A 150 -4.76 32.49 4.58
N ALA A 151 -3.90 32.18 5.57
CA ALA A 151 -2.82 33.05 6.04
C ALA A 151 -1.50 32.89 5.28
N ALA A 152 -1.36 31.91 4.37
CA ALA A 152 -0.10 31.56 3.71
C ALA A 152 0.03 32.03 2.25
N GLU A 153 -0.83 32.95 1.79
CA GLU A 153 -0.65 33.56 0.44
C GLU A 153 0.51 34.57 0.36
N GLY A 154 1.36 34.69 1.41
CA GLY A 154 2.43 35.69 1.51
C GLY A 154 3.86 35.17 1.55
N GLU A 155 4.12 33.88 1.75
CA GLU A 155 5.50 33.37 1.83
C GLU A 155 5.64 32.11 0.97
N GLY A 156 5.97 32.32 -0.29
CA GLY A 156 6.38 31.28 -1.21
C GLY A 156 7.77 30.76 -0.86
N GLU A 157 7.95 29.46 -1.12
CA GLU A 157 9.23 28.84 -1.47
C GLU A 157 10.26 28.66 -0.35
N ALA A 158 9.94 27.87 0.69
CA ALA A 158 10.98 27.30 1.56
C ALA A 158 10.48 26.09 2.38
N ALA A 159 10.13 24.98 1.77
CA ALA A 159 9.79 23.76 2.53
C ALA A 159 10.10 22.44 1.80
N VAL A 160 11.16 22.40 1.02
CA VAL A 160 11.61 21.14 0.38
C VAL A 160 12.89 20.59 1.03
N ASP A 161 13.49 21.31 1.99
CA ASP A 161 14.84 21.00 2.49
C ASP A 161 14.89 20.27 3.85
N GLU A 162 13.76 19.90 4.44
CA GLU A 162 13.72 19.08 5.67
C GLU A 162 13.23 17.64 5.47
N LEU A 163 13.52 17.04 4.35
CA LEU A 163 13.62 15.59 4.26
C LEU A 163 15.02 15.19 4.75
N SER A 164 15.34 15.46 6.01
CA SER A 164 16.55 14.95 6.64
C SER A 164 16.55 13.42 6.53
N PRO A 165 17.65 12.83 6.04
CA PRO A 165 17.81 11.39 6.04
C PRO A 165 17.76 10.89 7.49
N ILE A 166 17.18 9.73 7.65
CA ILE A 166 17.04 8.98 8.88
C ILE A 166 18.33 9.09 9.73
N GLN A 167 18.30 9.93 10.78
CA GLN A 167 19.28 9.89 11.83
C GLN A 167 18.77 8.92 12.90
N ASP A 168 19.03 7.65 12.72
CA ASP A 168 19.19 6.68 13.79
C ASP A 168 20.13 5.58 13.30
N GLY A 169 21.44 5.87 13.48
CA GLY A 169 22.51 4.91 13.30
C GLY A 169 22.46 3.84 14.38
N ARG A 170 21.68 2.80 14.18
CA ARG A 170 21.90 1.48 14.78
C ARG A 170 21.92 0.44 13.70
N VAL A 171 23.10 0.26 13.14
CA VAL A 171 23.49 -0.99 12.47
C VAL A 171 23.55 -2.06 13.56
N LEU A 172 22.65 -3.03 13.51
CA LEU A 172 22.82 -4.26 14.28
C LEU A 172 23.79 -5.13 13.52
N ALA A 173 24.89 -5.45 14.19
CA ALA A 173 25.89 -6.44 13.80
C ALA A 173 25.28 -7.85 13.83
#